data_33f8b87be5c90b202baff0e225c826ae
#
_entry.id   33f8b87be5c90b202baff0e225c826ae
#
_cell.length_a   1.000
_cell.length_b   1.000
_cell.length_c   1.000
_cell.angle_alpha   90.00
_cell.angle_beta   90.00
_cell.angle_gamma   90.00
#
_symmetry.space_group_name_H-M   'P 1'
#
loop_
_entity.id
_entity.type
_entity.pdbx_description
1 polymer ?
#
loop_
_entity_poly.entity_id
_entity_poly.type
_entity_poly.pdbx_seq_one_letter_code
_entity_poly.pdbx_strand_id
1 'polypeptide(L)'
;VAVSFSIVTISSAFADGHMAAIKKWSNGEFSLSVLSAKDREKELSWFHDAAKPFKGMSLKVVSEGIPTHVYESKTLTKAFEEITGIKVQHQIIGEGDVVMAVQTQMQTNVSIYDAYVNDSDLIGTHARMQQAVNLTEWMKGEGKDVTLPTLDLKDFIGLQFTTGPDGNLYQLPDQQFANLYWFRKDWFDRPEIKKQFKAKYGYDLGVPVNWSAYEDIAKFFSEDVKKIDGVNIYGHMDYGKRAPDLGWRMTDAWLSMAGAGSKGLPNGVPVDEWGIRMEKGSCNPVGANVSRGGATNGPAAVYAIRKWDEWLRAYAPPGAAAMDFYQSLPSLSSGNVAQQIFWYTAFTASLVGKDPNNKVVDANGMPLWRMGPSPKGPYWEQGMKLGYQDVGSWTM
;
A
#
# COMPACT_ATOMS: atom_id res chain seq x y z
N VAL A 1 6.34 68.81 -21.20
CA VAL A 1 6.98 67.48 -21.33
C VAL A 1 6.18 66.51 -20.53
N ALA A 2 5.33 65.74 -21.20
CA ALA A 2 4.55 64.67 -20.60
C ALA A 2 5.38 63.38 -20.59
N VAL A 3 5.61 62.84 -19.41
CA VAL A 3 6.22 61.52 -19.23
C VAL A 3 5.10 60.51 -19.07
N SER A 4 4.80 59.78 -20.15
CA SER A 4 3.93 58.59 -20.12
C SER A 4 4.69 57.42 -19.51
N PHE A 5 4.28 57.00 -18.32
CA PHE A 5 4.73 55.73 -17.74
C PHE A 5 3.89 54.59 -18.31
N SER A 6 4.48 53.82 -19.19
CA SER A 6 3.91 52.52 -19.62
C SER A 6 4.08 51.48 -18.53
N ILE A 7 3.04 51.27 -17.70
CA ILE A 7 2.91 50.17 -16.79
C ILE A 7 1.85 49.23 -17.41
N VAL A 8 2.21 48.47 -18.41
CA VAL A 8 1.40 47.32 -18.85
C VAL A 8 2.33 46.42 -19.66
N THR A 9 2.94 45.42 -19.03
CA THR A 9 3.36 44.18 -19.74
C THR A 9 3.88 43.07 -18.82
N ILE A 10 3.97 43.29 -17.51
CA ILE A 10 4.48 42.22 -16.60
C ILE A 10 3.36 41.24 -16.20
N SER A 11 2.11 41.71 -16.10
CA SER A 11 0.98 40.84 -15.69
C SER A 11 0.57 39.80 -16.72
N SER A 12 0.74 40.08 -18.04
CA SER A 12 0.32 39.13 -19.09
C SER A 12 1.29 37.96 -19.26
N ALA A 13 2.59 38.17 -19.13
CA ALA A 13 3.58 37.11 -19.29
C ALA A 13 3.53 36.06 -18.16
N PHE A 14 3.15 36.48 -16.94
CA PHE A 14 2.95 35.55 -15.83
C PHE A 14 1.60 34.83 -15.90
N ALA A 15 0.56 35.47 -16.41
CA ALA A 15 -0.74 34.85 -16.67
C ALA A 15 -0.66 33.77 -17.77
N ASP A 16 0.17 33.97 -18.79
CA ASP A 16 0.38 33.01 -19.88
C ASP A 16 1.17 31.77 -19.39
N GLY A 17 2.11 31.95 -18.47
CA GLY A 17 2.98 30.87 -18.00
C GLY A 17 2.24 29.75 -17.24
N HIS A 18 1.37 30.09 -16.27
CA HIS A 18 0.66 29.08 -15.50
C HIS A 18 -0.46 28.41 -16.27
N MET A 19 -1.16 29.15 -17.17
CA MET A 19 -2.14 28.54 -18.08
C MET A 19 -1.49 27.55 -19.05
N ALA A 20 -0.25 27.80 -19.48
CA ALA A 20 0.51 26.84 -20.25
C ALA A 20 0.84 25.58 -19.45
N ALA A 21 1.21 25.72 -18.17
CA ALA A 21 1.43 24.58 -17.26
C ALA A 21 0.15 23.79 -17.04
N ILE A 22 -0.98 24.44 -16.73
CA ILE A 22 -2.28 23.79 -16.56
C ILE A 22 -2.66 22.96 -17.78
N LYS A 23 -2.58 23.54 -18.98
CA LYS A 23 -2.89 22.82 -20.24
C LYS A 23 -1.91 21.67 -20.50
N LYS A 24 -0.62 21.87 -20.24
CA LYS A 24 0.41 20.83 -20.36
C LYS A 24 0.05 19.61 -19.50
N TRP A 25 -0.25 19.82 -18.23
CA TRP A 25 -0.55 18.73 -17.29
C TRP A 25 -1.93 18.13 -17.52
N SER A 26 -2.96 18.95 -17.80
CA SER A 26 -4.31 18.47 -18.12
C SER A 26 -4.35 17.56 -19.36
N ASN A 27 -3.63 17.94 -20.42
CA ASN A 27 -3.65 17.21 -21.70
C ASN A 27 -2.56 16.14 -21.80
N GLY A 28 -1.57 16.19 -20.92
CA GLY A 28 -0.49 15.19 -20.79
C GLY A 28 -0.82 14.16 -19.73
N GLU A 29 -0.15 14.27 -18.57
CA GLU A 29 -0.19 13.29 -17.49
C GLU A 29 -1.60 13.01 -16.97
N PHE A 30 -2.43 14.05 -16.82
CA PHE A 30 -3.79 13.88 -16.29
C PHE A 30 -4.85 13.57 -17.35
N SER A 31 -4.45 13.32 -18.59
CA SER A 31 -5.38 13.05 -19.71
C SER A 31 -6.24 11.80 -19.50
N LEU A 32 -5.76 10.84 -18.69
CA LEU A 32 -6.48 9.60 -18.35
C LEU A 32 -7.49 9.77 -17.19
N SER A 33 -7.57 10.96 -16.58
CA SER A 33 -8.58 11.25 -15.57
C SER A 33 -10.00 11.08 -16.13
N VAL A 34 -10.92 10.65 -15.27
CA VAL A 34 -12.37 10.56 -15.59
C VAL A 34 -13.01 11.92 -15.81
N LEU A 35 -12.38 13.01 -15.36
CA LEU A 35 -12.85 14.36 -15.59
C LEU A 35 -12.70 14.76 -17.06
N SER A 36 -13.63 15.58 -17.55
CA SER A 36 -13.46 16.23 -18.86
C SER A 36 -12.22 17.14 -18.88
N ALA A 37 -11.64 17.39 -20.05
CA ALA A 37 -10.50 18.31 -20.16
C ALA A 37 -10.81 19.70 -19.55
N LYS A 38 -12.04 20.19 -19.75
CA LYS A 38 -12.50 21.47 -19.20
C LYS A 38 -12.57 21.44 -17.65
N ASP A 39 -13.04 20.35 -17.08
CA ASP A 39 -13.17 20.24 -15.62
C ASP A 39 -11.79 20.06 -14.97
N ARG A 40 -10.88 19.30 -15.59
CA ARG A 40 -9.47 19.20 -15.17
C ARG A 40 -8.77 20.57 -15.18
N GLU A 41 -8.91 21.33 -16.27
CA GLU A 41 -8.32 22.68 -16.36
C GLU A 41 -8.91 23.63 -15.31
N LYS A 42 -10.22 23.52 -15.02
CA LYS A 42 -10.89 24.31 -13.98
C LYS A 42 -10.33 23.95 -12.59
N GLU A 43 -10.15 22.68 -12.30
CA GLU A 43 -9.62 22.22 -11.02
C GLU A 43 -8.16 22.62 -10.83
N LEU A 44 -7.32 22.43 -11.84
CA LEU A 44 -5.92 22.86 -11.81
C LEU A 44 -5.79 24.39 -11.69
N SER A 45 -6.72 25.14 -12.28
CA SER A 45 -6.78 26.60 -12.11
C SER A 45 -7.15 27.00 -10.69
N TRP A 46 -8.04 26.23 -10.04
CA TRP A 46 -8.36 26.46 -8.65
C TRP A 46 -7.14 26.25 -7.74
N PHE A 47 -6.34 25.20 -7.94
CA PHE A 47 -5.10 24.98 -7.19
C PHE A 47 -4.13 26.16 -7.36
N HIS A 48 -3.97 26.68 -8.59
CA HIS A 48 -3.17 27.86 -8.83
C HIS A 48 -3.66 29.07 -8.02
N ASP A 49 -4.98 29.30 -8.05
CA ASP A 49 -5.58 30.47 -7.41
C ASP A 49 -5.52 30.39 -5.87
N ALA A 50 -5.82 29.23 -5.31
CA ALA A 50 -5.72 28.96 -3.88
C ALA A 50 -4.29 29.07 -3.35
N ALA A 51 -3.29 28.73 -4.17
CA ALA A 51 -1.89 28.78 -3.81
C ALA A 51 -1.26 30.17 -3.88
N LYS A 52 -1.93 31.18 -4.44
CA LYS A 52 -1.35 32.53 -4.61
C LYS A 52 -0.74 33.14 -3.35
N PRO A 53 -1.38 33.04 -2.16
CA PRO A 53 -0.80 33.56 -0.91
C PRO A 53 0.48 32.84 -0.49
N PHE A 54 0.69 31.62 -0.96
CA PHE A 54 1.77 30.72 -0.53
C PHE A 54 2.89 30.58 -1.58
N LYS A 55 2.80 31.33 -2.66
CA LYS A 55 3.80 31.29 -3.74
C LYS A 55 5.20 31.51 -3.22
N GLY A 56 6.13 30.62 -3.60
CA GLY A 56 7.52 30.64 -3.17
C GLY A 56 7.81 29.94 -1.85
N MET A 57 6.79 29.44 -1.15
CA MET A 57 7.00 28.54 -0.02
C MET A 57 7.71 27.26 -0.45
N SER A 58 8.37 26.63 0.50
CA SER A 58 8.99 25.32 0.32
C SER A 58 8.47 24.38 1.38
N LEU A 59 7.96 23.24 0.96
CA LEU A 59 7.48 22.16 1.82
C LEU A 59 8.46 21.00 1.79
N LYS A 60 8.64 20.33 2.92
CA LYS A 60 9.38 19.08 3.05
C LYS A 60 8.40 17.96 3.32
N VAL A 61 8.38 16.98 2.44
CA VAL A 61 7.54 15.80 2.60
C VAL A 61 8.37 14.54 2.51
N VAL A 62 7.91 13.47 3.13
CA VAL A 62 8.60 12.18 3.16
C VAL A 62 7.64 11.04 2.91
N SER A 63 8.09 10.04 2.18
CA SER A 63 7.38 8.77 1.99
C SER A 63 8.35 7.61 1.78
N GLU A 64 7.81 6.41 1.80
CA GLU A 64 8.56 5.20 1.52
C GLU A 64 8.90 5.03 0.03
N GLY A 65 9.88 4.16 -0.26
CA GLY A 65 10.44 3.95 -1.61
C GLY A 65 9.68 2.95 -2.46
N ILE A 66 8.38 3.12 -2.66
CA ILE A 66 7.58 2.30 -3.58
C ILE A 66 7.31 3.03 -4.90
N PRO A 67 6.96 2.31 -5.98
CA PRO A 67 6.76 2.91 -7.31
C PRO A 67 5.77 4.08 -7.33
N THR A 68 4.69 4.03 -6.57
CA THR A 68 3.68 5.09 -6.46
C THR A 68 4.32 6.38 -5.93
N HIS A 69 5.00 6.30 -4.79
CA HIS A 69 5.62 7.48 -4.17
C HIS A 69 6.81 8.01 -4.98
N VAL A 70 7.52 7.14 -5.70
CA VAL A 70 8.54 7.58 -6.67
C VAL A 70 7.90 8.37 -7.82
N TYR A 71 6.73 7.95 -8.30
CA TYR A 71 5.95 8.69 -9.30
C TYR A 71 5.48 10.05 -8.76
N GLU A 72 4.96 10.09 -7.56
CA GLU A 72 4.56 11.34 -6.88
C GLU A 72 5.73 12.30 -6.74
N SER A 73 6.85 11.81 -6.22
CA SER A 73 8.07 12.63 -6.04
C SER A 73 8.61 13.19 -7.36
N LYS A 74 8.59 12.42 -8.45
CA LYS A 74 9.21 12.81 -9.72
C LYS A 74 8.27 13.53 -10.67
N THR A 75 6.99 13.20 -10.62
CA THR A 75 5.99 13.64 -11.59
C THR A 75 4.96 14.57 -10.97
N LEU A 76 4.24 14.14 -9.92
CA LEU A 76 3.17 14.93 -9.32
C LEU A 76 3.71 16.15 -8.58
N THR A 77 4.82 16.02 -7.87
CA THR A 77 5.53 17.16 -7.25
C THR A 77 5.85 18.23 -8.27
N LYS A 78 6.36 17.84 -9.44
CA LYS A 78 6.67 18.78 -10.52
C LYS A 78 5.42 19.47 -11.07
N ALA A 79 4.31 18.72 -11.22
CA ALA A 79 3.04 19.31 -11.63
C ALA A 79 2.54 20.33 -10.62
N PHE A 80 2.59 19.99 -9.34
CA PHE A 80 2.21 20.88 -8.25
C PHE A 80 3.04 22.14 -8.23
N GLU A 81 4.37 22.04 -8.34
CA GLU A 81 5.28 23.19 -8.36
C GLU A 81 5.02 24.11 -9.58
N GLU A 82 4.86 23.54 -10.78
CA GLU A 82 4.61 24.31 -12.00
C GLU A 82 3.25 25.04 -11.99
N ILE A 83 2.25 24.45 -11.32
CA ILE A 83 0.89 25.02 -11.24
C ILE A 83 0.79 26.02 -10.11
N THR A 84 1.32 25.73 -8.92
CA THR A 84 1.11 26.51 -7.71
C THR A 84 2.22 27.52 -7.41
N GLY A 85 3.43 27.24 -7.88
CA GLY A 85 4.63 27.99 -7.49
C GLY A 85 5.13 27.72 -6.08
N ILE A 86 4.61 26.69 -5.41
CA ILE A 86 5.09 26.17 -4.12
C ILE A 86 6.10 25.06 -4.40
N LYS A 87 7.28 25.11 -3.79
CA LYS A 87 8.30 24.07 -3.94
C LYS A 87 8.03 22.91 -2.99
N VAL A 88 8.24 21.69 -3.46
CA VAL A 88 8.08 20.48 -2.66
C VAL A 88 9.37 19.66 -2.70
N GLN A 89 9.99 19.47 -1.54
CA GLN A 89 11.12 18.58 -1.36
C GLN A 89 10.59 17.23 -0.87
N HIS A 90 10.28 16.34 -1.81
CA HIS A 90 9.74 15.01 -1.52
C HIS A 90 10.89 14.02 -1.35
N GLN A 91 11.19 13.66 -0.12
CA GLN A 91 12.23 12.71 0.24
C GLN A 91 11.66 11.28 0.22
N ILE A 92 12.37 10.38 -0.45
CA ILE A 92 12.05 8.94 -0.51
C ILE A 92 13.06 8.18 0.34
N ILE A 93 12.60 7.47 1.37
CA ILE A 93 13.44 6.68 2.29
C ILE A 93 12.81 5.30 2.55
N GLY A 94 13.42 4.48 3.40
CA GLY A 94 12.84 3.21 3.82
C GLY A 94 11.59 3.43 4.68
N GLU A 95 10.59 2.55 4.56
CA GLU A 95 9.33 2.64 5.29
C GLU A 95 9.55 2.74 6.82
N GLY A 96 10.37 1.84 7.39
CA GLY A 96 10.71 1.91 8.80
C GLY A 96 11.41 3.21 9.22
N ASP A 97 12.17 3.82 8.31
CA ASP A 97 12.83 5.12 8.56
C ASP A 97 11.81 6.26 8.55
N VAL A 98 10.77 6.20 7.69
CA VAL A 98 9.64 7.16 7.72
C VAL A 98 8.97 7.11 9.08
N VAL A 99 8.59 5.91 9.54
CA VAL A 99 7.92 5.72 10.84
C VAL A 99 8.77 6.25 11.98
N MET A 100 10.06 5.92 12.01
CA MET A 100 10.97 6.40 13.06
C MET A 100 11.13 7.93 13.04
N ALA A 101 11.27 8.53 11.87
CA ALA A 101 11.41 9.98 11.72
C ALA A 101 10.14 10.71 12.20
N VAL A 102 8.97 10.24 11.77
CA VAL A 102 7.66 10.81 12.16
C VAL A 102 7.40 10.65 13.65
N GLN A 103 7.65 9.48 14.23
CA GLN A 103 7.51 9.26 15.68
C GLN A 103 8.48 10.15 16.48
N THR A 104 9.71 10.33 16.01
CA THR A 104 10.67 11.23 16.65
C THR A 104 10.19 12.67 16.59
N GLN A 105 9.69 13.13 15.45
CA GLN A 105 9.10 14.45 15.29
C GLN A 105 7.95 14.66 16.31
N MET A 106 7.03 13.70 16.41
CA MET A 106 5.90 13.77 17.33
C MET A 106 6.35 13.78 18.81
N GLN A 107 7.35 12.98 19.17
CA GLN A 107 7.85 12.89 20.54
C GLN A 107 8.64 14.11 20.98
N THR A 108 9.40 14.70 20.07
CA THR A 108 10.27 15.84 20.37
C THR A 108 9.59 17.19 20.12
N ASN A 109 8.45 17.18 19.44
CA ASN A 109 7.75 18.39 18.97
C ASN A 109 8.65 19.30 18.10
N VAL A 110 9.55 18.66 17.34
CA VAL A 110 10.43 19.34 16.38
C VAL A 110 9.98 18.95 14.97
N SER A 111 9.41 19.90 14.24
CA SER A 111 8.97 19.68 12.86
C SER A 111 10.17 19.52 11.93
N ILE A 112 10.29 18.34 11.32
CA ILE A 112 11.30 18.01 10.30
C ILE A 112 10.62 17.99 8.93
N TYR A 113 9.42 17.43 8.86
CA TYR A 113 8.57 17.30 7.68
C TYR A 113 7.23 18.00 7.90
N ASP A 114 6.74 18.67 6.86
CA ASP A 114 5.44 19.33 6.85
C ASP A 114 4.31 18.34 6.59
N ALA A 115 4.59 17.29 5.80
CA ALA A 115 3.66 16.20 5.56
C ALA A 115 4.42 14.89 5.27
N TYR A 116 3.73 13.78 5.43
CA TYR A 116 4.29 12.45 5.14
C TYR A 116 3.20 11.49 4.63
N VAL A 117 3.62 10.50 3.86
CA VAL A 117 2.78 9.34 3.53
C VAL A 117 3.26 8.15 4.33
N ASN A 118 2.34 7.51 5.00
CA ASN A 118 2.53 6.22 5.65
C ASN A 118 1.20 5.45 5.69
N ASP A 119 1.26 4.22 6.18
CA ASP A 119 0.09 3.40 6.36
C ASP A 119 -0.86 3.97 7.42
N SER A 120 -2.15 3.79 7.22
CA SER A 120 -3.18 4.29 8.13
C SER A 120 -3.14 3.62 9.50
N ASP A 121 -2.38 2.54 9.68
CA ASP A 121 -2.18 1.88 10.96
C ASP A 121 -1.53 2.77 12.04
N LEU A 122 -0.92 3.89 11.64
CA LEU A 122 -0.46 4.93 12.56
C LEU A 122 -1.58 5.82 13.13
N ILE A 123 -2.83 5.68 12.67
CA ILE A 123 -3.94 6.53 13.12
C ILE A 123 -4.12 6.53 14.65
N GLY A 124 -3.88 5.39 15.29
CA GLY A 124 -3.90 5.30 16.74
C GLY A 124 -2.79 6.10 17.43
N THR A 125 -1.62 6.20 16.82
CA THR A 125 -0.50 7.02 17.29
C THR A 125 -0.85 8.50 17.11
N HIS A 126 -1.40 8.89 15.97
CA HIS A 126 -1.85 10.26 15.70
C HIS A 126 -2.90 10.70 16.74
N ALA A 127 -3.89 9.86 17.01
CA ALA A 127 -4.94 10.14 17.99
C ALA A 127 -4.39 10.29 19.42
N ARG A 128 -3.39 9.48 19.81
CA ARG A 128 -2.78 9.56 21.14
C ARG A 128 -1.86 10.76 21.31
N MET A 129 -1.08 11.07 20.29
CA MET A 129 -0.07 12.14 20.37
C MET A 129 -0.65 13.53 20.04
N GLN A 130 -1.79 13.57 19.33
CA GLN A 130 -2.43 14.82 18.93
C GLN A 130 -1.50 15.77 18.16
N GLN A 131 -0.65 15.21 17.30
CA GLN A 131 0.36 15.93 16.54
C GLN A 131 0.06 15.96 15.03
N ALA A 132 -1.03 15.32 14.60
CA ALA A 132 -1.54 15.41 13.23
C ALA A 132 -2.67 16.44 13.15
N VAL A 133 -2.79 17.10 12.03
CA VAL A 133 -3.87 18.08 11.78
C VAL A 133 -5.22 17.35 11.75
N ASN A 134 -6.18 17.84 12.53
CA ASN A 134 -7.57 17.41 12.41
C ASN A 134 -8.16 17.99 11.13
N LEU A 135 -8.14 17.22 10.05
CA LEU A 135 -8.60 17.67 8.73
C LEU A 135 -10.09 18.01 8.71
N THR A 136 -10.90 17.30 9.50
CA THR A 136 -12.34 17.59 9.59
C THR A 136 -12.61 19.01 10.06
N GLU A 137 -11.93 19.44 11.11
CA GLU A 137 -12.12 20.78 11.66
C GLU A 137 -11.36 21.83 10.85
N TRP A 138 -10.16 21.49 10.38
CA TRP A 138 -9.34 22.40 9.59
C TRP A 138 -10.02 22.80 8.27
N MET A 139 -10.58 21.84 7.53
CA MET A 139 -11.31 22.11 6.27
C MET A 139 -12.57 22.95 6.46
N LYS A 140 -13.19 22.90 7.64
CA LYS A 140 -14.35 23.76 7.98
C LYS A 140 -13.95 25.15 8.46
N GLY A 141 -12.76 25.27 9.03
CA GLY A 141 -12.23 26.47 9.66
C GLY A 141 -11.12 27.16 8.85
N GLU A 142 -9.90 27.09 9.33
CA GLU A 142 -8.74 27.81 8.77
C GLU A 142 -8.39 27.39 7.34
N GLY A 143 -8.59 26.11 7.00
CA GLY A 143 -8.30 25.57 5.68
C GLY A 143 -9.44 25.71 4.67
N LYS A 144 -10.56 26.32 5.05
CA LYS A 144 -11.77 26.37 4.21
C LYS A 144 -11.52 26.96 2.82
N ASP A 145 -10.75 28.03 2.74
CA ASP A 145 -10.50 28.74 1.49
C ASP A 145 -9.50 28.02 0.58
N VAL A 146 -8.76 27.04 1.12
CA VAL A 146 -7.79 26.19 0.41
C VAL A 146 -8.24 24.74 0.34
N THR A 147 -9.45 24.42 0.74
CA THR A 147 -10.09 23.12 0.53
C THR A 147 -10.81 23.13 -0.81
N LEU A 148 -10.45 22.18 -1.70
CA LEU A 148 -11.03 22.08 -3.03
C LEU A 148 -12.57 21.94 -2.95
N PRO A 149 -13.35 22.84 -3.57
CA PRO A 149 -14.81 22.80 -3.46
C PRO A 149 -15.48 21.55 -4.03
N THR A 150 -14.77 20.85 -4.93
CA THR A 150 -15.22 19.60 -5.56
C THR A 150 -14.67 18.36 -4.87
N LEU A 151 -13.96 18.51 -3.75
CA LEU A 151 -13.45 17.38 -2.98
C LEU A 151 -14.63 16.55 -2.42
N ASP A 152 -14.81 15.36 -2.96
CA ASP A 152 -15.80 14.40 -2.45
C ASP A 152 -15.10 13.33 -1.60
N LEU A 153 -15.12 13.52 -0.29
CA LEU A 153 -14.52 12.57 0.65
C LEU A 153 -15.18 11.19 0.58
N LYS A 154 -16.42 11.09 0.09
CA LYS A 154 -17.13 9.81 0.00
C LYS A 154 -16.65 8.96 -1.17
N ASP A 155 -15.97 9.57 -2.15
CA ASP A 155 -15.39 8.88 -3.29
C ASP A 155 -14.06 8.19 -2.94
N PHE A 156 -13.45 8.53 -1.80
CA PHE A 156 -12.22 7.88 -1.35
C PHE A 156 -12.47 6.46 -0.85
N ILE A 157 -11.76 5.50 -1.40
CA ILE A 157 -11.71 4.13 -0.89
C ILE A 157 -10.89 4.12 0.40
N GLY A 158 -11.43 3.52 1.47
CA GLY A 158 -10.69 3.34 2.71
C GLY A 158 -10.70 4.53 3.66
N LEU A 159 -11.57 5.52 3.47
CA LEU A 159 -11.65 6.70 4.34
C LEU A 159 -11.83 6.35 5.83
N GLN A 160 -12.48 5.22 6.14
CA GLN A 160 -12.65 4.75 7.52
C GLN A 160 -11.31 4.41 8.20
N PHE A 161 -10.28 4.03 7.46
CA PHE A 161 -8.95 3.74 8.02
C PHE A 161 -8.18 5.01 8.42
N THR A 162 -8.57 6.16 7.90
CA THR A 162 -7.94 7.47 8.14
C THR A 162 -8.72 8.33 9.11
N THR A 163 -9.80 7.77 9.68
CA THR A 163 -10.68 8.40 10.66
C THR A 163 -10.30 7.95 12.07
N GLY A 164 -10.05 8.90 12.95
CA GLY A 164 -9.71 8.62 14.34
C GLY A 164 -10.90 8.11 15.16
N PRO A 165 -10.65 7.63 16.39
CA PRO A 165 -11.71 7.11 17.28
C PRO A 165 -12.71 8.18 17.71
N ASP A 166 -12.40 9.45 17.55
CA ASP A 166 -13.26 10.61 17.77
C ASP A 166 -14.19 10.94 16.59
N GLY A 167 -14.07 10.17 15.49
CA GLY A 167 -14.84 10.36 14.26
C GLY A 167 -14.30 11.43 13.33
N ASN A 168 -13.14 12.03 13.64
CA ASN A 168 -12.52 13.03 12.80
C ASN A 168 -11.49 12.42 11.83
N LEU A 169 -11.38 13.03 10.66
CA LEU A 169 -10.40 12.67 9.65
C LEU A 169 -9.05 13.32 9.99
N TYR A 170 -7.98 12.52 9.96
CA TYR A 170 -6.61 12.97 10.22
C TYR A 170 -5.67 12.73 9.04
N GLN A 171 -6.09 11.93 8.06
CA GLN A 171 -5.30 11.59 6.90
C GLN A 171 -6.18 11.61 5.67
N LEU A 172 -5.60 11.83 4.49
CA LEU A 172 -6.28 11.64 3.20
C LEU A 172 -5.75 10.37 2.54
N PRO A 173 -6.61 9.41 2.19
CA PRO A 173 -6.19 8.21 1.50
C PRO A 173 -5.46 8.52 0.20
N ASP A 174 -4.34 7.88 -0.01
CA ASP A 174 -3.51 7.95 -1.20
C ASP A 174 -3.70 6.71 -2.07
N GLN A 175 -3.44 5.55 -1.49
CA GLN A 175 -3.63 4.26 -2.14
C GLN A 175 -4.18 3.23 -1.16
N GLN A 176 -4.89 2.23 -1.66
CA GLN A 176 -5.38 1.13 -0.87
C GLN A 176 -4.48 -0.08 -1.02
N PHE A 177 -4.21 -0.78 0.09
CA PHE A 177 -3.49 -2.04 0.10
C PHE A 177 -4.43 -3.20 0.41
N ALA A 178 -4.18 -4.34 -0.22
CA ALA A 178 -4.79 -5.61 0.17
C ALA A 178 -3.84 -6.75 -0.16
N ASN A 179 -3.71 -7.70 0.77
CA ASN A 179 -3.02 -8.94 0.52
C ASN A 179 -3.93 -9.89 -0.24
N LEU A 180 -3.54 -10.27 -1.46
CA LEU A 180 -4.26 -11.19 -2.31
C LEU A 180 -3.40 -12.39 -2.64
N TYR A 181 -4.04 -13.49 -3.02
CA TYR A 181 -3.37 -14.65 -3.56
C TYR A 181 -3.00 -14.43 -5.02
N TRP A 182 -1.75 -14.71 -5.36
CA TRP A 182 -1.18 -14.59 -6.71
C TRP A 182 -0.61 -15.92 -7.16
N PHE A 183 -0.82 -16.27 -8.42
CA PHE A 183 -0.35 -17.52 -9.01
C PHE A 183 0.04 -17.38 -10.48
N ARG A 184 0.98 -18.20 -10.93
CA ARG A 184 1.42 -18.26 -12.32
C ARG A 184 0.40 -19.05 -13.15
N LYS A 185 -0.50 -18.30 -13.81
CA LYS A 185 -1.54 -18.91 -14.63
C LYS A 185 -0.97 -19.77 -15.76
N ASP A 186 0.09 -19.31 -16.41
CA ASP A 186 0.79 -20.02 -17.47
C ASP A 186 1.31 -21.40 -17.04
N TRP A 187 1.73 -21.55 -15.78
CA TRP A 187 2.14 -22.83 -15.22
C TRP A 187 0.97 -23.69 -14.75
N PHE A 188 0.00 -23.04 -14.09
CA PHE A 188 -1.20 -23.72 -13.61
C PHE A 188 -2.03 -24.29 -14.75
N ASP A 189 -1.97 -23.70 -15.94
CA ASP A 189 -2.74 -24.16 -17.11
C ASP A 189 -2.03 -25.24 -17.92
N ARG A 190 -0.77 -25.58 -17.65
CA ARG A 190 -0.05 -26.64 -18.37
C ARG A 190 -0.70 -28.01 -18.13
N PRO A 191 -1.12 -28.73 -19.18
CA PRO A 191 -1.82 -30.00 -19.04
C PRO A 191 -1.01 -31.05 -18.27
N GLU A 192 0.30 -31.11 -18.49
CA GLU A 192 1.21 -32.04 -17.81
C GLU A 192 1.32 -31.73 -16.31
N ILE A 193 1.35 -30.45 -15.92
CA ILE A 193 1.40 -29.99 -14.53
C ILE A 193 0.08 -30.32 -13.83
N LYS A 194 -1.06 -30.00 -14.45
CA LYS A 194 -2.38 -30.35 -13.93
C LYS A 194 -2.53 -31.87 -13.70
N LYS A 195 -2.09 -32.66 -14.66
CA LYS A 195 -2.15 -34.13 -14.57
C LYS A 195 -1.32 -34.68 -13.42
N GLN A 196 -0.07 -34.18 -13.27
CA GLN A 196 0.82 -34.59 -12.19
C GLN A 196 0.25 -34.18 -10.81
N PHE A 197 -0.22 -32.96 -10.68
CA PHE A 197 -0.80 -32.48 -9.44
C PHE A 197 -2.02 -33.32 -9.03
N LYS A 198 -2.97 -33.55 -9.96
CA LYS A 198 -4.15 -34.34 -9.71
C LYS A 198 -3.83 -35.81 -9.34
N ALA A 199 -2.82 -36.39 -9.98
CA ALA A 199 -2.37 -37.74 -9.67
C ALA A 199 -1.79 -37.83 -8.24
N LYS A 200 -1.14 -36.80 -7.76
CA LYS A 200 -0.51 -36.77 -6.43
C LYS A 200 -1.52 -36.43 -5.31
N TYR A 201 -2.34 -35.43 -5.52
CA TYR A 201 -3.20 -34.86 -4.45
C TYR A 201 -4.69 -35.26 -4.56
N GLY A 202 -5.12 -35.84 -5.68
CA GLY A 202 -6.49 -36.32 -5.89
C GLY A 202 -7.50 -35.23 -6.28
N TYR A 203 -7.09 -33.98 -6.40
CA TYR A 203 -7.94 -32.87 -6.83
C TYR A 203 -7.23 -31.99 -7.90
N ASP A 204 -7.98 -31.09 -8.54
CA ASP A 204 -7.47 -30.29 -9.64
C ASP A 204 -6.61 -29.12 -9.13
N LEU A 205 -5.49 -28.82 -9.81
CA LEU A 205 -4.68 -27.64 -9.58
C LEU A 205 -5.47 -26.37 -9.93
N GLY A 206 -5.59 -25.47 -8.98
CA GLY A 206 -6.31 -24.21 -9.13
C GLY A 206 -6.07 -23.26 -7.95
N VAL A 207 -6.88 -22.22 -7.82
CA VAL A 207 -6.83 -21.30 -6.67
C VAL A 207 -7.11 -22.09 -5.39
N PRO A 208 -6.21 -22.06 -4.39
CA PRO A 208 -6.34 -22.85 -3.17
C PRO A 208 -7.53 -22.39 -2.33
N VAL A 209 -8.39 -23.30 -1.93
CA VAL A 209 -9.57 -23.00 -1.10
C VAL A 209 -9.21 -22.80 0.38
N ASN A 210 -8.08 -23.34 0.82
CA ASN A 210 -7.59 -23.28 2.19
C ASN A 210 -6.06 -23.35 2.24
N TRP A 211 -5.51 -23.17 3.43
CA TRP A 211 -4.05 -23.20 3.63
C TRP A 211 -3.40 -24.55 3.35
N SER A 212 -4.12 -25.67 3.54
CA SER A 212 -3.60 -27.00 3.17
C SER A 212 -3.44 -27.12 1.67
N ALA A 213 -4.40 -26.65 0.88
CA ALA A 213 -4.29 -26.63 -0.57
C ALA A 213 -3.15 -25.68 -1.05
N TYR A 214 -2.97 -24.55 -0.36
CA TYR A 214 -1.84 -23.67 -0.64
C TYR A 214 -0.49 -24.36 -0.40
N GLU A 215 -0.36 -25.08 0.72
CA GLU A 215 0.83 -25.87 1.05
C GLU A 215 1.09 -26.99 0.06
N ASP A 216 0.05 -27.72 -0.36
CA ASP A 216 0.16 -28.76 -1.38
C ASP A 216 0.73 -28.20 -2.69
N ILE A 217 0.26 -27.03 -3.12
CA ILE A 217 0.76 -26.34 -4.31
C ILE A 217 2.21 -25.92 -4.12
N ALA A 218 2.53 -25.30 -2.97
CA ALA A 218 3.89 -24.86 -2.64
C ALA A 218 4.88 -26.03 -2.69
N LYS A 219 4.52 -27.13 -2.04
CA LYS A 219 5.30 -28.35 -2.00
C LYS A 219 5.46 -28.98 -3.39
N PHE A 220 4.36 -29.08 -4.15
CA PHE A 220 4.37 -29.65 -5.50
C PHE A 220 5.35 -28.94 -6.43
N PHE A 221 5.29 -27.60 -6.49
CA PHE A 221 6.19 -26.86 -7.36
C PHE A 221 7.66 -26.93 -6.88
N SER A 222 7.90 -26.90 -5.57
CA SER A 222 9.25 -26.93 -5.02
C SER A 222 9.91 -28.30 -5.02
N GLU A 223 9.15 -29.38 -4.78
CA GLU A 223 9.73 -30.72 -4.56
C GLU A 223 9.54 -31.66 -5.75
N ASP A 224 8.41 -31.55 -6.49
CA ASP A 224 8.10 -32.46 -7.59
C ASP A 224 8.45 -31.85 -8.94
N VAL A 225 7.95 -30.66 -9.25
CA VAL A 225 8.23 -29.97 -10.52
C VAL A 225 9.66 -29.47 -10.58
N LYS A 226 10.12 -28.71 -9.61
CA LYS A 226 11.48 -28.18 -9.42
C LYS A 226 11.99 -27.27 -10.53
N LYS A 227 11.67 -27.57 -11.79
CA LYS A 227 12.12 -26.80 -12.96
C LYS A 227 11.01 -26.68 -13.97
N ILE A 228 10.91 -25.49 -14.56
CA ILE A 228 10.07 -25.23 -15.73
C ILE A 228 10.94 -24.48 -16.75
N ASP A 229 10.95 -24.99 -18.00
CA ASP A 229 11.71 -24.41 -19.10
C ASP A 229 13.22 -24.21 -18.74
N GLY A 230 13.79 -25.15 -17.97
CA GLY A 230 15.18 -25.11 -17.51
C GLY A 230 15.46 -24.22 -16.29
N VAL A 231 14.49 -23.43 -15.84
CA VAL A 231 14.63 -22.54 -14.68
C VAL A 231 14.22 -23.27 -13.40
N ASN A 232 15.05 -23.17 -12.34
CA ASN A 232 14.64 -23.63 -11.01
C ASN A 232 13.48 -22.79 -10.51
N ILE A 233 12.46 -23.45 -9.98
CA ILE A 233 11.26 -22.79 -9.48
C ILE A 233 10.99 -23.11 -8.02
N TYR A 234 10.27 -22.22 -7.39
CA TYR A 234 9.88 -22.28 -5.98
C TYR A 234 8.38 -22.15 -5.86
N GLY A 235 7.80 -22.94 -4.97
CA GLY A 235 6.35 -23.00 -4.81
C GLY A 235 5.77 -21.87 -3.95
N HIS A 236 6.63 -21.10 -3.28
CA HIS A 236 6.23 -20.02 -2.37
C HIS A 236 7.28 -18.91 -2.37
N MET A 237 6.87 -17.70 -2.01
CA MET A 237 7.77 -16.59 -1.72
C MET A 237 7.21 -15.76 -0.57
N ASP A 238 8.08 -15.38 0.33
CA ASP A 238 7.85 -14.40 1.36
C ASP A 238 9.18 -13.81 1.82
N TYR A 239 9.19 -12.91 2.80
CA TYR A 239 10.39 -12.34 3.38
C TYR A 239 10.39 -12.50 4.90
N GLY A 240 11.60 -12.50 5.51
CA GLY A 240 11.76 -12.88 6.92
C GLY A 240 12.85 -12.13 7.67
N LYS A 241 13.46 -11.09 7.07
CA LYS A 241 14.47 -10.29 7.75
C LYS A 241 13.86 -9.60 8.96
N ARG A 242 14.59 -9.64 10.09
CA ARG A 242 14.20 -8.89 11.29
C ARG A 242 14.34 -7.39 11.04
N ALA A 243 13.25 -6.77 10.62
CA ALA A 243 13.11 -5.36 10.33
C ALA A 243 11.67 -4.92 10.71
N PRO A 244 11.36 -3.60 10.78
CA PRO A 244 10.02 -3.13 11.12
C PRO A 244 8.91 -3.70 10.22
N ASP A 245 9.15 -3.80 8.92
CA ASP A 245 8.25 -4.35 7.91
C ASP A 245 7.85 -5.82 8.15
N LEU A 246 8.67 -6.60 8.86
CA LEU A 246 8.28 -7.95 9.28
C LEU A 246 7.13 -7.93 10.29
N GLY A 247 7.03 -6.91 11.12
CA GLY A 247 5.91 -6.71 12.05
C GLY A 247 4.60 -6.58 11.30
N TRP A 248 4.53 -5.69 10.32
CA TRP A 248 3.35 -5.51 9.46
C TRP A 248 3.05 -6.77 8.66
N ARG A 249 4.07 -7.42 8.08
CA ARG A 249 3.88 -8.68 7.36
C ARG A 249 3.23 -9.75 8.22
N MET A 250 3.60 -9.85 9.49
CA MET A 250 3.01 -10.82 10.41
C MET A 250 1.57 -10.46 10.78
N THR A 251 1.30 -9.20 11.14
CA THR A 251 -0.03 -8.77 11.57
C THR A 251 -0.99 -8.72 10.39
N ASP A 252 -0.61 -8.07 9.31
CA ASP A 252 -1.51 -7.74 8.21
C ASP A 252 -1.81 -8.94 7.32
N ALA A 253 -0.78 -9.72 6.98
CA ALA A 253 -0.96 -10.87 6.11
C ALA A 253 -1.26 -12.15 6.89
N TRP A 254 -0.37 -12.56 7.79
CA TRP A 254 -0.42 -13.90 8.35
C TRP A 254 -1.41 -14.04 9.49
N LEU A 255 -1.38 -13.15 10.49
CA LEU A 255 -2.30 -13.26 11.64
C LEU A 255 -3.74 -12.93 11.23
N SER A 256 -3.91 -11.89 10.42
CA SER A 256 -5.23 -11.52 9.90
C SER A 256 -5.83 -12.64 9.03
N MET A 257 -5.07 -13.16 8.04
CA MET A 257 -5.55 -14.23 7.16
C MET A 257 -5.75 -15.56 7.86
N ALA A 258 -4.99 -15.85 8.92
CA ALA A 258 -5.22 -17.02 9.76
C ALA A 258 -6.45 -16.90 10.66
N GLY A 259 -7.00 -15.71 10.81
CA GLY A 259 -8.17 -15.45 11.65
C GLY A 259 -7.83 -15.21 13.12
N ALA A 260 -6.62 -14.74 13.45
CA ALA A 260 -6.19 -14.51 14.83
C ALA A 260 -7.12 -13.57 15.61
N GLY A 261 -7.66 -12.54 14.94
CA GLY A 261 -8.61 -11.60 15.51
C GLY A 261 -10.09 -11.98 15.37
N SER A 262 -10.42 -13.12 14.75
CA SER A 262 -11.80 -13.47 14.45
C SER A 262 -12.57 -13.90 15.69
N LYS A 263 -13.74 -13.31 15.91
CA LYS A 263 -14.62 -13.59 17.03
C LYS A 263 -15.10 -15.05 16.99
N GLY A 264 -15.07 -15.71 18.15
CA GLY A 264 -15.55 -17.09 18.27
C GLY A 264 -14.57 -18.17 17.83
N LEU A 265 -13.36 -17.81 17.45
CA LEU A 265 -12.31 -18.78 17.14
C LEU A 265 -11.71 -19.42 18.42
N PRO A 266 -10.86 -20.46 18.30
CA PRO A 266 -10.26 -21.13 19.45
C PRO A 266 -9.46 -20.25 20.39
N ASN A 267 -8.95 -19.11 19.92
CA ASN A 267 -8.38 -18.07 20.78
C ASN A 267 -9.44 -17.31 21.60
N GLY A 268 -10.71 -17.34 21.15
CA GLY A 268 -11.89 -17.06 21.95
C GLY A 268 -12.12 -15.62 22.40
N VAL A 269 -11.30 -14.69 22.01
CA VAL A 269 -11.33 -13.32 22.54
C VAL A 269 -11.80 -12.35 21.48
N PRO A 270 -12.79 -11.47 21.77
CA PRO A 270 -13.17 -10.39 20.89
C PRO A 270 -12.07 -9.32 20.93
N VAL A 271 -11.30 -9.26 19.87
CA VAL A 271 -10.17 -8.37 19.69
C VAL A 271 -10.28 -7.70 18.33
N ASP A 272 -9.37 -6.79 18.02
CA ASP A 272 -9.22 -6.26 16.67
C ASP A 272 -8.76 -7.34 15.66
N GLU A 273 -8.59 -6.95 14.41
CA GLU A 273 -8.22 -7.89 13.34
C GLU A 273 -6.82 -8.50 13.51
N TRP A 274 -5.95 -7.86 14.28
CA TRP A 274 -4.59 -8.33 14.56
C TRP A 274 -4.47 -9.17 15.83
N GLY A 275 -5.55 -9.33 16.56
CA GLY A 275 -5.54 -10.08 17.81
C GLY A 275 -5.17 -9.25 19.04
N ILE A 276 -5.29 -7.93 18.97
CA ILE A 276 -5.02 -7.01 20.09
C ILE A 276 -6.33 -6.57 20.69
N ARG A 277 -6.48 -6.74 22.01
CA ARG A 277 -7.61 -6.22 22.76
C ARG A 277 -7.42 -4.73 22.97
N MET A 278 -8.39 -3.94 22.48
CA MET A 278 -8.41 -2.50 22.61
C MET A 278 -9.37 -2.06 23.72
N GLU A 279 -9.09 -0.93 24.34
CA GLU A 279 -10.05 -0.24 25.20
C GLU A 279 -11.20 0.30 24.32
N LYS A 280 -12.43 0.13 24.81
CA LYS A 280 -13.61 0.52 24.03
C LYS A 280 -13.61 2.04 23.76
N GLY A 281 -13.71 2.41 22.49
CA GLY A 281 -13.79 3.80 22.05
C GLY A 281 -12.46 4.56 22.10
N SER A 282 -11.34 3.84 22.20
CA SER A 282 -9.99 4.43 22.14
C SER A 282 -9.06 3.58 21.29
N CYS A 283 -7.88 4.13 20.98
CA CYS A 283 -6.77 3.40 20.37
C CYS A 283 -5.76 2.88 21.40
N ASN A 284 -6.15 2.71 22.67
CA ASN A 284 -5.27 2.23 23.72
C ASN A 284 -5.26 0.70 23.76
N PRO A 285 -4.12 0.02 23.48
CA PRO A 285 -4.04 -1.42 23.58
C PRO A 285 -4.02 -1.86 25.06
N VAL A 286 -4.91 -2.76 25.44
CA VAL A 286 -4.98 -3.31 26.81
C VAL A 286 -4.37 -4.69 26.92
N GLY A 287 -4.21 -5.43 25.85
CA GLY A 287 -3.55 -6.72 25.86
C GLY A 287 -3.41 -7.38 24.49
N ALA A 288 -2.24 -7.89 24.18
CA ALA A 288 -1.96 -8.60 22.94
C ALA A 288 -2.05 -10.13 23.14
N ASN A 289 -1.52 -10.68 24.22
CA ASN A 289 -1.53 -12.11 24.46
C ASN A 289 -2.85 -12.59 25.11
N VAL A 290 -3.10 -13.90 25.06
CA VAL A 290 -4.33 -14.54 25.56
C VAL A 290 -4.54 -14.26 27.07
N SER A 291 -3.50 -14.27 27.89
CA SER A 291 -3.62 -14.02 29.33
C SER A 291 -4.06 -12.59 29.67
N ARG A 292 -3.91 -11.67 28.73
CA ARG A 292 -4.34 -10.26 28.85
C ARG A 292 -5.57 -9.95 27.98
N GLY A 293 -6.20 -10.97 27.47
CA GLY A 293 -7.42 -10.85 26.67
C GLY A 293 -7.20 -10.55 25.18
N GLY A 294 -5.96 -10.66 24.68
CA GLY A 294 -5.65 -10.62 23.25
C GLY A 294 -5.64 -12.03 22.63
N ALA A 295 -5.10 -12.15 21.41
CA ALA A 295 -5.06 -13.39 20.64
C ALA A 295 -3.72 -13.65 19.93
N THR A 296 -2.72 -12.79 20.07
CA THR A 296 -1.47 -12.84 19.28
C THR A 296 -0.60 -14.07 19.55
N ASN A 297 -0.82 -14.78 20.64
CA ASN A 297 -0.22 -16.07 20.95
C ASN A 297 -1.26 -17.20 21.11
N GLY A 298 -2.45 -17.00 20.59
CA GLY A 298 -3.49 -18.01 20.51
C GLY A 298 -3.21 -19.06 19.42
N PRO A 299 -4.04 -20.14 19.35
CA PRO A 299 -3.81 -21.24 18.41
C PRO A 299 -3.69 -20.81 16.95
N ALA A 300 -4.51 -19.86 16.49
CA ALA A 300 -4.46 -19.37 15.13
C ALA A 300 -3.15 -18.63 14.82
N ALA A 301 -2.70 -17.76 15.73
CA ALA A 301 -1.45 -17.02 15.58
C ALA A 301 -0.23 -17.97 15.58
N VAL A 302 -0.19 -18.91 16.51
CA VAL A 302 0.88 -19.94 16.59
C VAL A 302 0.91 -20.77 15.29
N TYR A 303 -0.25 -21.16 14.77
CA TYR A 303 -0.34 -21.89 13.51
C TYR A 303 0.23 -21.05 12.36
N ALA A 304 -0.22 -19.81 12.21
CA ALA A 304 0.20 -18.92 11.13
C ALA A 304 1.71 -18.69 11.11
N ILE A 305 2.30 -18.35 12.27
CA ILE A 305 3.74 -18.09 12.39
C ILE A 305 4.55 -19.35 12.07
N ARG A 306 4.09 -20.52 12.56
CA ARG A 306 4.75 -21.80 12.24
C ARG A 306 4.73 -22.09 10.75
N LYS A 307 3.58 -21.93 10.09
CA LYS A 307 3.46 -22.18 8.66
C LYS A 307 4.28 -21.19 7.83
N TRP A 308 4.30 -19.93 8.23
CA TRP A 308 5.16 -18.94 7.60
C TRP A 308 6.65 -19.33 7.66
N ASP A 309 7.16 -19.73 8.84
CA ASP A 309 8.56 -20.13 8.99
C ASP A 309 8.86 -21.42 8.20
N GLU A 310 7.99 -22.44 8.29
CA GLU A 310 8.13 -23.69 7.57
C GLU A 310 8.21 -23.47 6.05
N TRP A 311 7.26 -22.72 5.49
CA TRP A 311 7.17 -22.52 4.04
C TRP A 311 8.28 -21.61 3.50
N LEU A 312 8.65 -20.59 4.26
CA LEU A 312 9.75 -19.70 3.90
C LEU A 312 11.09 -20.49 3.79
N ARG A 313 11.29 -21.48 4.65
CA ARG A 313 12.50 -22.33 4.61
C ARG A 313 12.43 -23.42 3.56
N ALA A 314 11.26 -24.04 3.39
CA ALA A 314 11.12 -25.24 2.57
C ALA A 314 10.83 -24.93 1.10
N TYR A 315 10.07 -23.89 0.81
CA TYR A 315 9.46 -23.67 -0.51
C TYR A 315 9.79 -22.34 -1.16
N ALA A 316 10.47 -21.42 -0.45
CA ALA A 316 10.88 -20.13 -1.00
C ALA A 316 12.29 -20.17 -1.61
N PRO A 317 12.64 -19.18 -2.46
CA PRO A 317 13.99 -19.05 -2.99
C PRO A 317 15.05 -18.94 -1.88
N PRO A 318 16.27 -19.48 -2.10
CA PRO A 318 17.36 -19.32 -1.15
C PRO A 318 17.60 -17.86 -0.79
N GLY A 319 17.75 -17.57 0.50
CA GLY A 319 17.96 -16.22 0.99
C GLY A 319 16.69 -15.44 1.32
N ALA A 320 15.50 -15.92 0.97
CA ALA A 320 14.23 -15.23 1.23
C ALA A 320 14.04 -14.87 2.72
N ALA A 321 14.45 -15.76 3.64
CA ALA A 321 14.40 -15.51 5.08
C ALA A 321 15.30 -14.33 5.56
N ALA A 322 16.25 -13.89 4.75
CA ALA A 322 17.13 -12.77 5.05
C ALA A 322 16.73 -11.48 4.30
N MET A 323 15.68 -11.51 3.50
CA MET A 323 15.16 -10.37 2.76
C MET A 323 14.17 -9.58 3.61
N ASP A 324 14.17 -8.26 3.45
CA ASP A 324 13.09 -7.37 3.85
C ASP A 324 12.10 -7.20 2.68
N PHE A 325 11.07 -6.37 2.89
CA PHE A 325 10.06 -6.08 1.88
C PHE A 325 10.69 -5.66 0.54
N TYR A 326 11.56 -4.64 0.55
CA TYR A 326 12.16 -4.11 -0.69
C TYR A 326 13.04 -5.12 -1.41
N GLN A 327 13.80 -5.90 -0.64
CA GLN A 327 14.66 -6.96 -1.19
C GLN A 327 13.84 -8.10 -1.79
N SER A 328 12.59 -8.28 -1.37
CA SER A 328 11.68 -9.31 -1.91
C SER A 328 11.00 -8.90 -3.21
N LEU A 329 10.85 -7.60 -3.50
CA LEU A 329 10.14 -7.09 -4.68
C LEU A 329 10.63 -7.67 -6.03
N PRO A 330 11.94 -7.85 -6.28
CA PRO A 330 12.39 -8.46 -7.53
C PRO A 330 11.83 -9.87 -7.77
N SER A 331 11.39 -10.59 -6.74
CA SER A 331 10.78 -11.91 -6.91
C SER A 331 9.48 -11.88 -7.70
N LEU A 332 8.78 -10.74 -7.69
CA LEU A 332 7.51 -10.55 -8.41
C LEU A 332 7.70 -10.64 -9.93
N SER A 333 8.85 -10.24 -10.44
CA SER A 333 9.19 -10.22 -11.87
C SER A 333 10.24 -11.24 -12.28
N SER A 334 10.87 -11.95 -11.34
CA SER A 334 11.96 -12.91 -11.62
C SER A 334 11.54 -14.14 -12.42
N GLY A 335 10.25 -14.47 -12.39
CA GLY A 335 9.70 -15.59 -13.14
C GLY A 335 10.00 -16.99 -12.57
N ASN A 336 10.44 -17.10 -11.32
CA ASN A 336 10.82 -18.37 -10.69
C ASN A 336 9.96 -18.78 -9.49
N VAL A 337 8.87 -18.06 -9.20
CA VAL A 337 7.94 -18.34 -8.11
C VAL A 337 6.59 -18.73 -8.67
N ALA A 338 5.96 -19.79 -8.13
CA ALA A 338 4.68 -20.32 -8.60
C ALA A 338 3.46 -19.61 -8.01
N GLN A 339 3.52 -19.29 -6.74
CA GLN A 339 2.44 -18.60 -6.03
C GLN A 339 2.97 -17.83 -4.83
N GLN A 340 2.21 -16.81 -4.39
CA GLN A 340 2.46 -16.11 -3.13
C GLN A 340 1.23 -15.30 -2.69
N ILE A 341 1.23 -14.88 -1.44
CA ILE A 341 0.30 -13.88 -0.91
C ILE A 341 1.06 -12.56 -0.83
N PHE A 342 0.54 -11.51 -1.43
CA PHE A 342 1.24 -10.22 -1.43
C PHE A 342 0.29 -9.06 -1.71
N TRP A 343 0.72 -7.83 -1.37
CA TRP A 343 -0.06 -6.63 -1.64
C TRP A 343 -0.22 -6.39 -3.15
N TYR A 344 -1.45 -6.18 -3.57
CA TYR A 344 -1.77 -6.06 -5.00
C TYR A 344 -1.11 -4.83 -5.64
N THR A 345 -0.95 -3.73 -4.91
CA THR A 345 -0.33 -2.50 -5.41
C THR A 345 1.13 -2.71 -5.79
N ALA A 346 1.92 -3.39 -4.95
CA ALA A 346 3.30 -3.75 -5.27
C ALA A 346 3.36 -4.71 -6.47
N PHE A 347 2.45 -5.67 -6.54
CA PHE A 347 2.38 -6.64 -7.63
C PHE A 347 2.05 -5.99 -8.96
N THR A 348 0.99 -5.18 -9.02
CA THR A 348 0.54 -4.55 -10.26
C THR A 348 1.59 -3.61 -10.84
N ALA A 349 2.29 -2.85 -10.01
CA ALA A 349 3.39 -2.01 -10.44
C ALA A 349 4.52 -2.79 -11.11
N SER A 350 4.83 -4.00 -10.60
CA SER A 350 5.86 -4.89 -11.18
C SER A 350 5.40 -5.59 -12.46
N LEU A 351 4.10 -5.77 -12.66
CA LEU A 351 3.54 -6.48 -13.83
C LEU A 351 3.42 -5.60 -15.08
N VAL A 352 3.28 -4.30 -14.93
CA VAL A 352 3.06 -3.38 -16.06
C VAL A 352 4.33 -2.62 -16.48
N GLY A 353 5.43 -2.81 -15.76
CA GLY A 353 6.70 -2.15 -16.06
C GLY A 353 7.32 -2.65 -17.38
N LYS A 354 7.86 -1.74 -18.17
CA LYS A 354 8.65 -2.05 -19.37
C LYS A 354 10.09 -2.45 -19.04
N ASP A 355 10.29 -3.15 -17.91
CA ASP A 355 11.61 -3.67 -17.55
C ASP A 355 11.95 -4.85 -18.45
N PRO A 356 13.07 -4.80 -19.21
CA PRO A 356 13.50 -5.91 -20.05
C PRO A 356 13.85 -7.17 -19.26
N ASN A 357 14.06 -7.06 -17.96
CA ASN A 357 14.28 -8.19 -17.05
C ASN A 357 12.97 -8.82 -16.53
N ASN A 358 11.83 -8.23 -16.83
CA ASN A 358 10.53 -8.77 -16.42
C ASN A 358 10.24 -10.08 -17.18
N LYS A 359 10.22 -11.19 -16.46
CA LYS A 359 9.99 -12.55 -16.99
C LYS A 359 8.58 -13.07 -16.73
N VAL A 360 7.68 -12.18 -16.33
CA VAL A 360 6.30 -12.54 -15.98
C VAL A 360 5.26 -11.82 -16.85
N VAL A 361 5.68 -11.42 -18.04
CA VAL A 361 4.82 -10.93 -19.13
C VAL A 361 4.99 -11.82 -20.36
N ASP A 362 3.94 -12.01 -21.12
CA ASP A 362 3.99 -12.75 -22.38
C ASP A 362 4.53 -11.86 -23.53
N ALA A 363 4.60 -12.42 -24.73
CA ALA A 363 5.07 -11.72 -25.93
C ALA A 363 4.20 -10.51 -26.32
N ASN A 364 2.96 -10.43 -25.81
CA ASN A 364 2.03 -9.33 -26.03
C ASN A 364 2.07 -8.31 -24.88
N GLY A 365 2.96 -8.49 -23.90
CA GLY A 365 3.05 -7.64 -22.71
C GLY A 365 1.99 -7.92 -21.65
N MET A 366 1.26 -9.05 -21.76
CA MET A 366 0.23 -9.41 -20.78
C MET A 366 0.85 -10.15 -19.60
N PRO A 367 0.46 -9.80 -18.36
CA PRO A 367 0.95 -10.47 -17.17
C PRO A 367 0.67 -11.97 -17.18
N LEU A 368 1.64 -12.77 -16.75
CA LEU A 368 1.50 -14.22 -16.55
C LEU A 368 0.90 -14.57 -15.18
N TRP A 369 0.97 -13.64 -14.26
CA TRP A 369 0.30 -13.76 -12.96
C TRP A 369 -1.21 -13.50 -13.06
N ARG A 370 -1.93 -14.19 -12.20
CA ARG A 370 -3.33 -13.85 -11.90
C ARG A 370 -3.53 -13.82 -10.39
N MET A 371 -4.51 -13.04 -9.97
CA MET A 371 -4.91 -12.97 -8.57
C MET A 371 -6.17 -13.80 -8.33
N GLY A 372 -6.29 -14.25 -7.11
CA GLY A 372 -7.45 -14.95 -6.59
C GLY A 372 -7.70 -14.60 -5.15
N PRO A 373 -8.80 -15.07 -4.59
CA PRO A 373 -9.08 -14.91 -3.18
C PRO A 373 -8.01 -15.59 -2.32
N SER A 374 -7.66 -14.99 -1.18
CA SER A 374 -6.77 -15.60 -0.19
C SER A 374 -7.38 -16.90 0.37
N PRO A 375 -6.54 -17.91 0.69
CA PRO A 375 -7.02 -19.18 1.23
C PRO A 375 -7.74 -18.99 2.58
N LYS A 376 -8.71 -19.84 2.86
CA LYS A 376 -9.32 -19.92 4.19
C LYS A 376 -8.33 -20.51 5.18
N GLY A 377 -8.20 -19.89 6.35
CA GLY A 377 -7.45 -20.49 7.44
C GLY A 377 -8.19 -21.65 8.10
N PRO A 378 -7.49 -22.54 8.83
CA PRO A 378 -8.14 -23.60 9.61
C PRO A 378 -9.01 -23.06 10.73
N TYR A 379 -8.84 -21.80 11.09
CA TYR A 379 -9.60 -21.08 12.10
C TYR A 379 -10.57 -20.05 11.53
N TRP A 380 -10.77 -20.04 10.19
CA TRP A 380 -11.69 -19.17 9.50
C TRP A 380 -12.56 -19.96 8.53
N GLU A 381 -13.68 -20.48 9.03
CA GLU A 381 -14.55 -21.40 8.27
C GLU A 381 -15.66 -20.70 7.50
N GLN A 382 -16.09 -19.52 7.91
CA GLN A 382 -17.29 -18.84 7.41
C GLN A 382 -17.10 -18.08 6.08
N GLY A 383 -15.98 -18.20 5.43
CA GLY A 383 -15.70 -17.50 4.19
C GLY A 383 -14.23 -17.17 4.07
N MET A 384 -13.90 -16.43 3.04
CA MET A 384 -12.57 -15.87 2.94
C MET A 384 -12.50 -14.61 3.74
N LYS A 385 -11.54 -14.57 4.65
CA LYS A 385 -11.02 -13.30 5.10
C LYS A 385 -10.14 -12.79 3.96
N LEU A 386 -10.53 -11.73 3.32
CA LEU A 386 -9.61 -10.95 2.50
C LEU A 386 -8.44 -10.61 3.41
N GLY A 387 -7.24 -10.71 2.93
CA GLY A 387 -6.08 -10.27 3.70
C GLY A 387 -6.26 -8.83 4.15
N TYR A 388 -5.44 -8.40 5.07
CA TYR A 388 -5.45 -7.05 5.61
C TYR A 388 -5.65 -6.00 4.50
N GLN A 389 -6.56 -5.08 4.75
CA GLN A 389 -6.81 -3.91 3.92
C GLN A 389 -6.42 -2.67 4.70
N ASP A 390 -5.63 -1.84 4.08
CA ASP A 390 -5.17 -0.57 4.61
C ASP A 390 -5.11 0.47 3.49
N VAL A 391 -4.80 1.69 3.82
CA VAL A 391 -4.54 2.75 2.86
C VAL A 391 -3.21 3.42 3.18
N GLY A 392 -2.37 3.65 2.19
CA GLY A 392 -1.34 4.67 2.25
C GLY A 392 -2.05 6.01 2.33
N SER A 393 -1.59 6.92 3.16
CA SER A 393 -2.31 8.15 3.43
C SER A 393 -1.38 9.32 3.72
N TRP A 394 -1.77 10.49 3.18
CA TRP A 394 -1.11 11.76 3.47
C TRP A 394 -1.56 12.32 4.80
N THR A 395 -0.58 12.62 5.67
CA THR A 395 -0.77 13.25 6.98
C THR A 395 0.02 14.55 7.06
N MET A 396 -0.56 15.56 7.67
CA MET A 396 0.03 16.88 7.91
C MET A 396 0.21 17.15 9.39
#